data_c9fa0f20fd32cdf2d7e2f05dde809d47
#
_entry.id   c9fa0f20fd32cdf2d7e2f05dde809d47
#
_cell.length_a   1.000
_cell.length_b   1.000
_cell.length_c   1.000
_cell.angle_alpha   90.00
_cell.angle_beta   90.00
_cell.angle_gamma   90.00
#
_symmetry.space_group_name_H-M   'P 1'
#
loop_
_entity.id
_entity.type
_entity.pdbx_description
1 polymer ?
#
loop_
_entity_poly.entity_id
_entity_poly.type
_entity_poly.pdbx_seq_one_letter_code
_entity_poly.pdbx_strand_id
1 'polypeptide(L)'
;MSDALPISHKRKLIIERIAASAKRAGLNNNQVLTAVSKMQPDFKIKEMISAGQKVFGENRVQESQARWGETFKHIRNDIELRLIGPLQSNKALDAVKLFDVIETLDRMSLAKALVRAADKHGSLPSLLVQVNTGEEKQKSGVRPSQLPLFLSELKKEYNIKPAGLMCIPPLKEAASPHFWLLKKLTEEYGMEVTSMGMSNDFEVAIEMGSTHVRVGSALFGSRI
;
A
#
# COMPACT_ATOMS: atom_id res chain seq x y z
N MET A 1 -7.71 10.01 -24.36
CA MET A 1 -6.68 9.33 -25.19
C MET A 1 -5.93 8.18 -24.49
N SER A 2 -6.06 7.95 -23.18
CA SER A 2 -5.25 6.93 -22.45
C SER A 2 -5.81 5.49 -22.46
N ASP A 3 -7.08 5.26 -22.80
CA ASP A 3 -7.68 3.91 -22.73
C ASP A 3 -7.29 2.98 -23.88
N ALA A 4 -6.79 3.53 -24.99
CA ALA A 4 -6.42 2.76 -26.19
C ALA A 4 -5.04 2.06 -26.12
N LEU A 5 -4.19 2.41 -25.15
CA LEU A 5 -2.85 1.82 -25.05
C LEU A 5 -2.88 0.46 -24.34
N PRO A 6 -2.09 -0.53 -24.80
CA PRO A 6 -1.91 -1.81 -24.09
C PRO A 6 -1.43 -1.61 -22.65
N ILE A 7 -1.83 -2.49 -21.75
CA ILE A 7 -1.46 -2.42 -20.33
C ILE A 7 0.06 -2.47 -20.15
N SER A 8 0.75 -3.30 -20.92
CA SER A 8 2.21 -3.38 -20.91
C SER A 8 2.88 -2.03 -21.24
N HIS A 9 2.33 -1.28 -22.20
CA HIS A 9 2.84 0.04 -22.56
C HIS A 9 2.55 1.08 -21.44
N LYS A 10 1.33 1.06 -20.87
CA LYS A 10 0.99 1.92 -19.72
C LYS A 10 1.92 1.68 -18.54
N ARG A 11 2.20 0.41 -18.23
CA ARG A 11 3.15 0.04 -17.18
C ARG A 11 4.55 0.59 -17.46
N LYS A 12 5.05 0.42 -18.67
CA LYS A 12 6.36 0.94 -19.08
C LYS A 12 6.44 2.46 -18.86
N LEU A 13 5.45 3.21 -19.33
CA LEU A 13 5.38 4.67 -19.15
C LEU A 13 5.37 5.07 -17.68
N ILE A 14 4.64 4.35 -16.82
CA ILE A 14 4.61 4.64 -15.37
C ILE A 14 5.98 4.38 -14.75
N ILE A 15 6.66 3.29 -15.09
CA ILE A 15 8.00 2.99 -14.59
C ILE A 15 9.01 4.05 -15.03
N GLU A 16 8.95 4.51 -16.28
CA GLU A 16 9.79 5.59 -16.80
C GLU A 16 9.56 6.91 -16.02
N ARG A 17 8.30 7.24 -15.72
CA ARG A 17 7.95 8.42 -14.91
C ARG A 17 8.44 8.29 -13.48
N ILE A 18 8.33 7.10 -12.86
CA ILE A 18 8.89 6.82 -11.53
C ILE A 18 10.40 7.08 -11.54
N ALA A 19 11.11 6.49 -12.49
CA ALA A 19 12.56 6.65 -12.61
C ALA A 19 12.97 8.11 -12.85
N ALA A 20 12.23 8.84 -13.69
CA ALA A 20 12.48 10.25 -13.93
C ALA A 20 12.28 11.11 -12.68
N SER A 21 11.24 10.84 -11.88
CA SER A 21 10.98 11.55 -10.63
C SER A 21 12.04 11.25 -9.57
N ALA A 22 12.45 9.98 -9.44
CA ALA A 22 13.54 9.59 -8.55
C ALA A 22 14.84 10.30 -8.91
N LYS A 23 15.18 10.37 -10.21
CA LYS A 23 16.35 11.09 -10.71
C LYS A 23 16.31 12.58 -10.39
N ARG A 24 15.15 13.26 -10.58
CA ARG A 24 14.97 14.68 -10.24
C ARG A 24 15.19 14.94 -8.75
N ALA A 25 14.77 14.00 -7.91
CA ALA A 25 14.93 14.08 -6.46
C ALA A 25 16.31 13.63 -5.93
N GLY A 26 17.22 13.20 -6.79
CA GLY A 26 18.53 12.66 -6.39
C GLY A 26 18.43 11.32 -5.64
N LEU A 27 17.34 10.59 -5.83
CA LEU A 27 17.10 9.29 -5.19
C LEU A 27 17.59 8.12 -6.06
N ASN A 28 17.91 7.01 -5.42
CA ASN A 28 18.13 5.74 -6.12
C ASN A 28 16.81 5.28 -6.77
N ASN A 29 16.89 4.65 -7.95
CA ASN A 29 15.73 4.13 -8.68
C ASN A 29 15.29 2.76 -8.11
N ASN A 30 14.83 2.77 -6.86
CA ASN A 30 14.37 1.59 -6.11
C ASN A 30 12.92 1.71 -5.62
N GLN A 31 12.16 2.67 -6.17
CA GLN A 31 10.76 2.85 -5.84
C GLN A 31 9.92 1.68 -6.34
N VAL A 32 9.06 1.16 -5.48
CA VAL A 32 8.18 0.04 -5.77
C VAL A 32 6.85 0.55 -6.34
N LEU A 33 6.47 0.04 -7.51
CA LEU A 33 5.15 0.26 -8.10
C LEU A 33 4.18 -0.81 -7.59
N THR A 34 3.22 -0.43 -6.77
CA THR A 34 2.06 -1.26 -6.41
C THR A 34 0.94 -1.04 -7.42
N ALA A 35 0.65 -2.05 -8.24
CA ALA A 35 -0.47 -2.02 -9.18
C ALA A 35 -1.80 -2.25 -8.44
N VAL A 36 -2.64 -1.23 -8.35
CA VAL A 36 -3.92 -1.30 -7.62
C VAL A 36 -4.97 -1.97 -8.48
N SER A 37 -5.21 -3.27 -8.23
CA SER A 37 -6.04 -4.16 -9.06
C SER A 37 -7.50 -4.27 -8.60
N LYS A 38 -7.89 -3.54 -7.55
CA LYS A 38 -9.27 -3.53 -7.06
C LYS A 38 -10.28 -3.23 -8.18
N MET A 39 -11.36 -4.00 -8.25
CA MET A 39 -12.44 -3.85 -9.24
C MET A 39 -11.99 -3.92 -10.72
N GLN A 40 -10.79 -4.42 -11.00
CA GLN A 40 -10.34 -4.67 -12.36
C GLN A 40 -10.69 -6.10 -12.81
N PRO A 41 -11.06 -6.31 -14.07
CA PRO A 41 -11.32 -7.65 -14.56
C PRO A 41 -10.03 -8.47 -14.66
N ASP A 42 -10.14 -9.78 -14.47
CA ASP A 42 -9.01 -10.69 -14.38
C ASP A 42 -8.12 -10.71 -15.64
N PHE A 43 -8.68 -10.47 -16.82
CA PHE A 43 -7.89 -10.40 -18.05
C PHE A 43 -6.87 -9.25 -18.02
N LYS A 44 -7.25 -8.08 -17.49
CA LYS A 44 -6.32 -6.95 -17.31
C LYS A 44 -5.22 -7.26 -16.31
N ILE A 45 -5.53 -8.03 -15.27
CA ILE A 45 -4.55 -8.45 -14.27
C ILE A 45 -3.58 -9.46 -14.88
N LYS A 46 -4.07 -10.42 -15.69
CA LYS A 46 -3.22 -11.34 -16.46
C LYS A 46 -2.25 -10.60 -17.37
N GLU A 47 -2.73 -9.60 -18.12
CA GLU A 47 -1.86 -8.76 -18.95
C GLU A 47 -0.81 -8.01 -18.14
N MET A 48 -1.18 -7.49 -16.96
CA MET A 48 -0.25 -6.79 -16.07
C MET A 48 0.83 -7.72 -15.51
N ILE A 49 0.45 -8.95 -15.14
CA ILE A 49 1.38 -10.00 -14.70
C ILE A 49 2.32 -10.38 -15.85
N SER A 50 1.79 -10.60 -17.06
CA SER A 50 2.58 -10.90 -18.25
C SER A 50 3.53 -9.76 -18.63
N ALA A 51 3.19 -8.51 -18.29
CA ALA A 51 4.07 -7.35 -18.43
C ALA A 51 5.16 -7.27 -17.33
N GLY A 52 5.25 -8.27 -16.43
CA GLY A 52 6.28 -8.37 -15.40
C GLY A 52 5.94 -7.61 -14.10
N GLN A 53 4.68 -7.29 -13.85
CA GLN A 53 4.26 -6.73 -12.56
C GLN A 53 4.18 -7.83 -11.51
N LYS A 54 4.81 -7.57 -10.34
CA LYS A 54 4.85 -8.52 -9.24
C LYS A 54 4.20 -8.01 -7.95
N VAL A 55 4.02 -6.72 -7.79
CA VAL A 55 3.45 -6.13 -6.57
C VAL A 55 2.05 -5.60 -6.87
N PHE A 56 1.04 -6.14 -6.19
CA PHE A 56 -0.36 -5.77 -6.39
C PHE A 56 -1.00 -5.28 -5.10
N GLY A 57 -1.91 -4.30 -5.23
CA GLY A 57 -2.65 -3.72 -4.12
C GLY A 57 -4.14 -3.99 -4.24
N GLU A 58 -4.73 -4.51 -3.17
CA GLU A 58 -6.15 -4.79 -3.06
C GLU A 58 -6.79 -4.07 -1.88
N ASN A 59 -8.09 -3.79 -1.97
CA ASN A 59 -8.79 -3.05 -0.94
C ASN A 59 -9.61 -3.92 0.01
N ARG A 60 -10.04 -5.11 -0.42
CA ARG A 60 -10.99 -5.95 0.32
C ARG A 60 -10.53 -7.40 0.34
N VAL A 61 -10.49 -7.98 1.54
CA VAL A 61 -10.04 -9.36 1.76
C VAL A 61 -10.86 -10.37 0.94
N GLN A 62 -12.20 -10.26 0.95
CA GLN A 62 -13.07 -11.22 0.28
C GLN A 62 -12.90 -11.23 -1.24
N GLU A 63 -12.85 -10.05 -1.86
CA GLU A 63 -12.60 -9.92 -3.31
C GLU A 63 -11.22 -10.49 -3.67
N SER A 64 -10.25 -10.26 -2.79
CA SER A 64 -8.88 -10.76 -2.97
C SER A 64 -8.78 -12.26 -2.82
N GLN A 65 -9.55 -12.90 -1.93
CA GLN A 65 -9.56 -14.35 -1.78
C GLN A 65 -10.06 -15.05 -3.04
N ALA A 66 -11.19 -14.62 -3.61
CA ALA A 66 -11.71 -15.17 -4.86
C ALA A 66 -10.68 -15.03 -6.01
N ARG A 67 -10.00 -13.89 -6.09
CA ARG A 67 -9.03 -13.62 -7.14
C ARG A 67 -7.70 -14.34 -6.93
N TRP A 68 -7.02 -14.05 -5.82
CA TRP A 68 -5.64 -14.49 -5.56
C TRP A 68 -5.56 -15.85 -4.85
N GLY A 69 -6.62 -16.21 -4.11
CA GLY A 69 -6.73 -17.53 -3.47
C GLY A 69 -7.29 -18.61 -4.36
N GLU A 70 -8.02 -18.27 -5.44
CA GLU A 70 -8.65 -19.21 -6.37
C GLU A 70 -8.15 -19.01 -7.80
N THR A 71 -8.54 -17.92 -8.48
CA THR A 71 -8.24 -17.68 -9.91
C THR A 71 -6.73 -17.65 -10.21
N PHE A 72 -5.96 -16.93 -9.39
CA PHE A 72 -4.50 -16.76 -9.54
C PHE A 72 -3.69 -17.55 -8.52
N LYS A 73 -4.26 -18.57 -7.90
CA LYS A 73 -3.60 -19.39 -6.88
C LYS A 73 -2.25 -19.96 -7.35
N HIS A 74 -2.18 -20.38 -8.62
CA HIS A 74 -0.99 -21.00 -9.20
C HIS A 74 0.22 -20.09 -9.32
N ILE A 75 0.03 -18.75 -9.27
CA ILE A 75 1.11 -17.75 -9.31
C ILE A 75 1.18 -16.89 -8.05
N ARG A 76 0.38 -17.22 -7.02
CA ARG A 76 0.30 -16.39 -5.80
C ARG A 76 1.66 -16.21 -5.12
N ASN A 77 2.51 -17.21 -5.13
CA ASN A 77 3.82 -17.19 -4.51
C ASN A 77 4.85 -16.33 -5.28
N ASP A 78 4.57 -15.99 -6.54
CA ASP A 78 5.42 -15.12 -7.36
C ASP A 78 5.03 -13.63 -7.26
N ILE A 79 3.97 -13.34 -6.49
CA ILE A 79 3.34 -12.04 -6.35
C ILE A 79 3.44 -11.56 -4.90
N GLU A 80 3.86 -10.31 -4.70
CA GLU A 80 3.67 -9.61 -3.42
C GLU A 80 2.29 -8.95 -3.41
N LEU A 81 1.42 -9.42 -2.53
CA LEU A 81 0.06 -8.91 -2.40
C LEU A 81 -0.07 -8.03 -1.17
N ARG A 82 -0.50 -6.79 -1.38
CA ARG A 82 -0.62 -5.75 -0.36
C ARG A 82 -2.09 -5.40 -0.10
N LEU A 83 -2.52 -5.44 1.16
CA LEU A 83 -3.81 -4.88 1.56
C LEU A 83 -3.65 -3.38 1.82
N ILE A 84 -4.24 -2.58 0.95
CA ILE A 84 -4.17 -1.11 0.99
C ILE A 84 -5.51 -0.44 1.36
N GLY A 85 -6.55 -1.24 1.62
CA GLY A 85 -7.86 -0.79 2.10
C GLY A 85 -8.08 -1.12 3.57
N PRO A 86 -9.13 -0.54 4.19
CA PRO A 86 -9.40 -0.72 5.62
C PRO A 86 -9.69 -2.19 5.96
N LEU A 87 -9.07 -2.68 7.04
CA LEU A 87 -9.24 -4.04 7.51
C LEU A 87 -10.14 -4.10 8.75
N GLN A 88 -11.23 -4.85 8.64
CA GLN A 88 -12.07 -5.20 9.79
C GLN A 88 -11.39 -6.29 10.63
N SER A 89 -11.44 -6.17 11.96
CA SER A 89 -10.75 -7.11 12.87
C SER A 89 -11.24 -8.56 12.74
N ASN A 90 -12.52 -8.78 12.38
CA ASN A 90 -13.08 -10.12 12.15
C ASN A 90 -12.56 -10.77 10.84
N LYS A 91 -11.89 -10.03 9.97
CA LYS A 91 -11.25 -10.52 8.74
C LYS A 91 -9.74 -10.69 8.86
N ALA A 92 -9.18 -10.49 10.06
CA ALA A 92 -7.74 -10.55 10.29
C ALA A 92 -7.13 -11.90 9.90
N LEU A 93 -7.80 -13.02 10.21
CA LEU A 93 -7.29 -14.37 9.87
C LEU A 93 -7.20 -14.57 8.36
N ASP A 94 -8.23 -14.18 7.62
CA ASP A 94 -8.25 -14.27 6.17
C ASP A 94 -7.19 -13.37 5.53
N ALA A 95 -7.00 -12.17 6.11
CA ALA A 95 -5.98 -11.23 5.64
C ALA A 95 -4.57 -11.77 5.88
N VAL A 96 -4.28 -12.31 7.07
CA VAL A 96 -2.97 -12.88 7.41
C VAL A 96 -2.60 -14.05 6.51
N LYS A 97 -3.58 -14.88 6.11
CA LYS A 97 -3.35 -16.01 5.21
C LYS A 97 -3.08 -15.61 3.77
N LEU A 98 -3.57 -14.45 3.35
CA LEU A 98 -3.58 -14.07 1.93
C LEU A 98 -2.54 -13.01 1.58
N PHE A 99 -2.33 -12.02 2.44
CA PHE A 99 -1.50 -10.86 2.13
C PHE A 99 -0.08 -10.99 2.69
N ASP A 100 0.89 -10.51 1.93
CA ASP A 100 2.28 -10.40 2.35
C ASP A 100 2.51 -9.11 3.15
N VAL A 101 1.74 -8.05 2.83
CA VAL A 101 1.83 -6.75 3.50
C VAL A 101 0.43 -6.21 3.80
N ILE A 102 0.22 -5.66 5.00
CA ILE A 102 -1.00 -4.94 5.39
C ILE A 102 -0.60 -3.49 5.71
N GLU A 103 -1.05 -2.54 4.88
CA GLU A 103 -0.65 -1.12 4.98
C GLU A 103 -1.58 -0.26 5.85
N THR A 104 -2.61 -0.85 6.42
CA THR A 104 -3.73 -0.12 7.04
C THR A 104 -3.89 -0.41 8.53
N LEU A 105 -2.79 -0.68 9.24
CA LEU A 105 -2.82 -0.80 10.69
C LEU A 105 -3.02 0.59 11.31
N ASP A 106 -4.16 0.80 11.99
CA ASP A 106 -4.56 2.12 12.48
C ASP A 106 -5.12 2.12 13.92
N ARG A 107 -5.20 0.95 14.58
CA ARG A 107 -5.76 0.83 15.94
C ARG A 107 -5.32 -0.45 16.65
N MET A 108 -5.22 -0.39 17.97
CA MET A 108 -4.77 -1.50 18.81
C MET A 108 -5.68 -2.74 18.72
N SER A 109 -6.99 -2.54 18.54
CA SER A 109 -7.92 -3.68 18.36
C SER A 109 -7.64 -4.49 17.09
N LEU A 110 -7.17 -3.83 16.03
CA LEU A 110 -6.72 -4.51 14.80
C LEU A 110 -5.38 -5.23 15.03
N ALA A 111 -4.42 -4.58 15.70
CA ALA A 111 -3.15 -5.19 16.05
C ALA A 111 -3.36 -6.50 16.84
N LYS A 112 -4.21 -6.47 17.87
CA LYS A 112 -4.60 -7.64 18.66
C LYS A 112 -5.20 -8.76 17.79
N ALA A 113 -6.07 -8.40 16.84
CA ALA A 113 -6.70 -9.37 15.95
C ALA A 113 -5.68 -10.00 14.99
N LEU A 114 -4.73 -9.21 14.45
CA LEU A 114 -3.66 -9.69 13.57
C LEU A 114 -2.70 -10.63 14.29
N VAL A 115 -2.29 -10.33 15.53
CA VAL A 115 -1.45 -11.22 16.34
C VAL A 115 -2.15 -12.56 16.60
N ARG A 116 -3.40 -12.52 17.04
CA ARG A 116 -4.19 -13.76 17.22
C ARG A 116 -4.36 -14.58 15.94
N ALA A 117 -4.44 -13.89 14.80
CA ALA A 117 -4.50 -14.54 13.50
C ALA A 117 -3.15 -15.15 13.11
N ALA A 118 -2.06 -14.45 13.38
CA ALA A 118 -0.69 -14.91 13.16
C ALA A 118 -0.36 -16.14 14.01
N ASP A 119 -0.76 -16.16 15.28
CA ASP A 119 -0.61 -17.34 16.18
C ASP A 119 -1.26 -18.60 15.60
N LYS A 120 -2.39 -18.43 14.91
CA LYS A 120 -3.10 -19.54 14.23
C LYS A 120 -2.51 -19.93 12.87
N HIS A 121 -1.91 -18.97 12.19
CA HIS A 121 -1.38 -19.18 10.84
C HIS A 121 0.11 -19.56 10.84
N GLY A 122 0.85 -19.14 11.87
CA GLY A 122 2.29 -19.37 12.01
C GLY A 122 3.17 -18.20 11.56
N SER A 123 2.61 -17.15 10.96
CA SER A 123 3.37 -15.96 10.54
C SER A 123 2.51 -14.70 10.52
N LEU A 124 3.14 -13.55 10.76
CA LEU A 124 2.53 -12.23 10.64
C LEU A 124 3.03 -11.56 9.35
N PRO A 125 2.14 -11.05 8.49
CA PRO A 125 2.54 -10.23 7.34
C PRO A 125 3.34 -9.00 7.77
N SER A 126 4.09 -8.41 6.84
CA SER A 126 4.69 -7.09 7.07
C SER A 126 3.59 -6.05 7.30
N LEU A 127 3.77 -5.17 8.28
CA LEU A 127 2.76 -4.18 8.67
C LEU A 127 3.27 -2.76 8.42
N LEU A 128 2.42 -1.91 7.83
CA LEU A 128 2.59 -0.47 7.84
C LEU A 128 1.50 0.17 8.70
N VAL A 129 1.85 1.23 9.40
CA VAL A 129 0.86 2.04 10.11
C VAL A 129 0.28 3.09 9.17
N GLN A 130 -1.04 3.10 9.05
CA GLN A 130 -1.73 4.17 8.33
C GLN A 130 -1.79 5.41 9.20
N VAL A 131 -1.27 6.53 8.69
CA VAL A 131 -1.29 7.84 9.34
C VAL A 131 -2.33 8.73 8.68
N ASN A 132 -3.23 9.30 9.48
CA ASN A 132 -4.20 10.31 9.05
C ASN A 132 -3.54 11.70 9.11
N THR A 133 -2.78 12.02 8.09
CA THR A 133 -1.99 13.27 8.01
C THR A 133 -2.84 14.55 7.92
N GLY A 134 -4.10 14.44 7.51
CA GLY A 134 -5.04 15.57 7.48
C GLY A 134 -5.92 15.67 8.72
N GLU A 135 -5.78 14.76 9.69
CA GLU A 135 -6.56 14.70 10.93
C GLU A 135 -8.09 14.74 10.73
N GLU A 136 -8.57 14.30 9.56
CA GLU A 136 -10.00 14.25 9.22
C GLU A 136 -10.71 13.20 10.08
N LYS A 137 -11.71 13.63 10.85
CA LYS A 137 -12.42 12.76 11.83
C LYS A 137 -13.04 11.49 11.22
N GLN A 138 -13.44 11.55 9.95
CA GLN A 138 -14.12 10.48 9.23
C GLN A 138 -13.15 9.52 8.52
N LYS A 139 -11.85 9.80 8.51
CA LYS A 139 -10.85 8.95 7.85
C LYS A 139 -10.13 8.04 8.82
N SER A 140 -9.81 6.84 8.34
CA SER A 140 -8.95 5.87 9.03
C SER A 140 -7.51 6.40 9.13
N GLY A 141 -6.78 5.91 10.10
CA GLY A 141 -5.39 6.23 10.34
C GLY A 141 -5.14 6.85 11.71
N VAL A 142 -3.97 6.60 12.25
CA VAL A 142 -3.49 7.18 13.51
C VAL A 142 -3.15 8.66 13.25
N ARG A 143 -3.57 9.57 14.13
CA ARG A 143 -3.17 10.98 14.02
C ARG A 143 -1.67 11.12 14.27
N PRO A 144 -0.97 12.06 13.61
CA PRO A 144 0.46 12.28 13.83
C PRO A 144 0.83 12.46 15.32
N SER A 145 0.04 13.20 16.08
CA SER A 145 0.25 13.42 17.53
C SER A 145 0.10 12.16 18.38
N GLN A 146 -0.63 11.16 17.91
CA GLN A 146 -0.87 9.89 18.61
C GLN A 146 0.09 8.77 18.17
N LEU A 147 0.84 8.98 17.09
CA LEU A 147 1.73 7.96 16.52
C LEU A 147 2.79 7.46 17.52
N PRO A 148 3.47 8.32 18.31
CA PRO A 148 4.50 7.86 19.27
C PRO A 148 3.93 6.86 20.29
N LEU A 149 2.79 7.19 20.86
CA LEU A 149 2.11 6.32 21.84
C LEU A 149 1.69 5.00 21.18
N PHE A 150 1.07 5.08 20.00
CA PHE A 150 0.63 3.90 19.26
C PHE A 150 1.78 2.93 18.93
N LEU A 151 2.92 3.44 18.47
CA LEU A 151 4.12 2.63 18.18
C LEU A 151 4.70 2.00 19.46
N SER A 152 4.72 2.75 20.56
CA SER A 152 5.16 2.25 21.87
C SER A 152 4.28 1.08 22.36
N GLU A 153 2.96 1.24 22.26
CA GLU A 153 1.99 0.20 22.64
C GLU A 153 2.10 -1.04 21.75
N LEU A 154 2.23 -0.87 20.42
CA LEU A 154 2.45 -1.99 19.48
C LEU A 154 3.66 -2.82 19.86
N LYS A 155 4.78 -2.16 20.22
CA LYS A 155 6.00 -2.85 20.66
C LYS A 155 5.81 -3.52 22.01
N LYS A 156 5.25 -2.81 22.98
CA LYS A 156 5.13 -3.28 24.37
C LYS A 156 4.15 -4.45 24.50
N GLU A 157 2.96 -4.35 23.88
CA GLU A 157 1.90 -5.33 24.06
C GLU A 157 2.00 -6.52 23.11
N TYR A 158 2.52 -6.29 21.90
CA TYR A 158 2.48 -7.31 20.83
C TYR A 158 3.83 -7.60 20.19
N ASN A 159 4.90 -6.93 20.60
CA ASN A 159 6.21 -7.01 19.98
C ASN A 159 6.18 -6.74 18.45
N ILE A 160 5.22 -5.92 17.99
CA ILE A 160 5.09 -5.52 16.60
C ILE A 160 6.07 -4.37 16.33
N LYS A 161 6.89 -4.54 15.29
CA LYS A 161 7.73 -3.49 14.71
C LYS A 161 7.25 -3.24 13.27
N PRO A 162 6.49 -2.16 13.01
CA PRO A 162 6.05 -1.83 11.65
C PRO A 162 7.23 -1.57 10.73
N ALA A 163 7.14 -2.01 9.47
CA ALA A 163 8.16 -1.77 8.45
C ALA A 163 8.14 -0.32 7.94
N GLY A 164 7.04 0.38 8.14
CA GLY A 164 6.90 1.75 7.64
C GLY A 164 5.55 2.38 7.92
N LEU A 165 5.33 3.51 7.26
CA LEU A 165 4.13 4.31 7.35
C LEU A 165 3.43 4.41 5.98
N MET A 166 2.10 4.60 6.01
CA MET A 166 1.28 4.83 4.83
C MET A 166 0.35 6.03 5.07
N CYS A 167 0.11 6.85 4.04
CA CYS A 167 -0.96 7.84 4.08
C CYS A 167 -1.74 7.95 2.77
N ILE A 168 -2.94 8.53 2.91
CA ILE A 168 -3.78 9.00 1.81
C ILE A 168 -4.15 10.45 2.17
N PRO A 169 -3.55 11.46 1.51
CA PRO A 169 -3.82 12.86 1.78
C PRO A 169 -5.30 13.24 1.62
N PRO A 170 -5.76 14.33 2.23
CA PRO A 170 -7.06 14.90 1.96
C PRO A 170 -7.23 15.28 0.47
N LEU A 171 -8.41 14.98 -0.10
CA LEU A 171 -8.67 15.23 -1.53
C LEU A 171 -8.68 16.72 -1.91
N LYS A 172 -8.97 17.60 -0.93
CA LYS A 172 -9.13 19.04 -1.15
C LYS A 172 -7.90 19.86 -0.79
N GLU A 173 -6.83 19.20 -0.37
CA GLU A 173 -5.59 19.84 0.06
C GLU A 173 -4.45 19.45 -0.88
N ALA A 174 -3.40 20.26 -0.91
CA ALA A 174 -2.16 19.92 -1.62
C ALA A 174 -1.51 18.70 -0.96
N ALA A 175 -1.13 17.70 -1.76
CA ALA A 175 -0.59 16.44 -1.21
C ALA A 175 0.83 16.58 -0.63
N SER A 176 1.64 17.54 -1.13
CA SER A 176 3.04 17.70 -0.75
C SER A 176 3.30 17.87 0.75
N PRO A 177 2.56 18.71 1.52
CA PRO A 177 2.78 18.82 2.96
C PRO A 177 2.54 17.50 3.70
N HIS A 178 1.55 16.71 3.26
CA HIS A 178 1.21 15.41 3.86
C HIS A 178 2.30 14.37 3.55
N PHE A 179 2.84 14.37 2.34
CA PHE A 179 3.95 13.50 1.95
C PHE A 179 5.23 13.84 2.71
N TRP A 180 5.54 15.13 2.81
CA TRP A 180 6.68 15.59 3.62
C TRP A 180 6.55 15.16 5.09
N LEU A 181 5.37 15.37 5.69
CA LEU A 181 5.09 14.96 7.07
C LEU A 181 5.27 13.45 7.26
N LEU A 182 4.70 12.62 6.35
CA LEU A 182 4.83 11.17 6.44
C LEU A 182 6.29 10.73 6.33
N LYS A 183 7.04 11.31 5.39
CA LYS A 183 8.47 11.02 5.21
C LYS A 183 9.27 11.37 6.46
N LYS A 184 9.05 12.56 7.03
CA LYS A 184 9.69 12.99 8.27
C LYS A 184 9.42 12.03 9.42
N LEU A 185 8.16 11.61 9.60
CA LEU A 185 7.79 10.63 10.63
C LEU A 185 8.45 9.26 10.38
N THR A 186 8.49 8.80 9.13
CA THR A 186 9.14 7.53 8.77
C THR A 186 10.63 7.55 9.15
N GLU A 187 11.33 8.66 8.89
CA GLU A 187 12.74 8.85 9.25
C GLU A 187 12.95 8.95 10.76
N GLU A 188 12.10 9.71 11.46
CA GLU A 188 12.16 9.90 12.91
C GLU A 188 12.07 8.56 13.67
N TYR A 189 11.24 7.64 13.18
CA TYR A 189 11.11 6.30 13.79
C TYR A 189 12.02 5.24 13.17
N GLY A 190 12.94 5.60 12.30
CA GLY A 190 13.91 4.67 11.70
C GLY A 190 13.27 3.58 10.88
N MET A 191 12.16 3.88 10.18
CA MET A 191 11.44 2.93 9.33
C MET A 191 11.89 3.06 7.87
N GLU A 192 11.78 1.96 7.12
CA GLU A 192 12.30 1.88 5.75
C GLU A 192 11.23 2.21 4.69
N VAL A 193 9.97 1.90 4.97
CA VAL A 193 8.89 2.00 3.99
C VAL A 193 8.06 3.25 4.18
N THR A 194 8.00 4.09 3.14
CA THR A 194 7.06 5.22 3.03
C THR A 194 6.13 4.96 1.87
N SER A 195 4.89 4.49 2.15
CA SER A 195 3.88 4.20 1.14
C SER A 195 2.96 5.40 0.97
N MET A 196 3.13 6.16 -0.10
CA MET A 196 2.34 7.35 -0.41
C MET A 196 2.39 7.66 -1.91
N GLY A 197 1.39 8.39 -2.42
CA GLY A 197 1.26 8.71 -3.84
C GLY A 197 0.38 7.71 -4.60
N MET A 198 -0.50 8.27 -5.42
CA MET A 198 -1.46 7.54 -6.26
C MET A 198 -1.36 8.03 -7.72
N SER A 199 -2.26 7.61 -8.60
CA SER A 199 -2.22 7.92 -10.04
C SER A 199 -2.03 9.39 -10.39
N ASN A 200 -2.50 10.31 -9.55
CA ASN A 200 -2.46 11.75 -9.82
C ASN A 200 -1.29 12.50 -9.19
N ASP A 201 -0.63 11.90 -8.20
CA ASP A 201 0.35 12.59 -7.34
C ASP A 201 1.61 11.76 -7.02
N PHE A 202 1.75 10.55 -7.64
CA PHE A 202 2.87 9.65 -7.31
C PHE A 202 4.24 10.26 -7.64
N GLU A 203 4.36 11.13 -8.65
CA GLU A 203 5.61 11.79 -9.00
C GLU A 203 6.04 12.74 -7.89
N VAL A 204 5.11 13.57 -7.41
CA VAL A 204 5.34 14.45 -6.26
C VAL A 204 5.66 13.64 -5.00
N ALA A 205 4.96 12.51 -4.78
CA ALA A 205 5.24 11.64 -3.66
C ALA A 205 6.67 11.08 -3.71
N ILE A 206 7.16 10.68 -4.89
CA ILE A 206 8.55 10.21 -5.07
C ILE A 206 9.53 11.34 -4.77
N GLU A 207 9.29 12.54 -5.28
CA GLU A 207 10.13 13.72 -5.02
C GLU A 207 10.17 14.09 -3.52
N MET A 208 9.13 13.71 -2.76
CA MET A 208 9.07 13.81 -1.29
C MET A 208 9.58 12.57 -0.55
N GLY A 209 10.21 11.62 -1.24
CA GLY A 209 10.85 10.44 -0.64
C GLY A 209 9.97 9.21 -0.47
N SER A 210 8.90 9.06 -1.27
CA SER A 210 8.12 7.82 -1.32
C SER A 210 8.98 6.64 -1.77
N THR A 211 8.89 5.52 -1.05
CA THR A 211 9.50 4.25 -1.46
C THR A 211 8.51 3.36 -2.21
N HIS A 212 7.19 3.53 -1.96
CA HIS A 212 6.13 2.74 -2.57
C HIS A 212 5.01 3.64 -3.06
N VAL A 213 4.66 3.53 -4.35
CA VAL A 213 3.56 4.26 -4.97
C VAL A 213 2.45 3.31 -5.39
N ARG A 214 1.19 3.71 -5.25
CA ARG A 214 -0.01 2.89 -5.48
C ARG A 214 -0.79 3.42 -6.69
N VAL A 215 -0.58 2.84 -7.85
CA VAL A 215 -1.15 3.32 -9.10
C VAL A 215 -2.24 2.37 -9.60
N GLY A 216 -3.42 2.88 -9.87
CA GLY A 216 -4.58 2.13 -10.36
C GLY A 216 -5.05 2.63 -11.73
N SER A 217 -5.80 3.73 -11.78
CA SER A 217 -6.42 4.25 -13.01
C SER A 217 -5.42 4.56 -14.12
N ALA A 218 -4.24 5.02 -13.81
CA ALA A 218 -3.19 5.27 -14.81
C ALA A 218 -2.65 3.99 -15.45
N LEU A 219 -2.74 2.83 -14.78
CA LEU A 219 -2.32 1.52 -15.30
C LEU A 219 -3.47 0.80 -16.03
N PHE A 220 -4.62 0.70 -15.39
CA PHE A 220 -5.72 -0.15 -15.85
C PHE A 220 -6.78 0.61 -16.67
N GLY A 221 -6.72 1.95 -16.69
CA GLY A 221 -7.76 2.79 -17.27
C GLY A 221 -8.92 3.05 -16.30
N SER A 222 -9.96 3.69 -16.82
CA SER A 222 -11.20 3.97 -16.07
C SER A 222 -11.86 2.66 -15.63
N ARG A 223 -12.58 2.71 -14.51
CA ARG A 223 -13.39 1.57 -14.05
C ARG A 223 -14.56 1.40 -15.00
N ILE A 224 -14.81 0.15 -15.37
CA ILE A 224 -15.98 -0.26 -16.15
C ILE A 224 -17.18 -0.34 -15.22
#